data_058f7ff4f62b711429b530a0df96320b
#
_entry.id   058f7ff4f62b711429b530a0df96320b
#
_cell.length_a   1.000
_cell.length_b   1.000
_cell.length_c   1.000
_cell.angle_alpha   90.00
_cell.angle_beta   90.00
_cell.angle_gamma   90.00
#
_symmetry.space_group_name_H-M   'P 1'
#
loop_
_entity.id
_entity.type
_entity.pdbx_description
1 polymer ?
#
loop_
_entity_poly.entity_id
_entity_poly.type
_entity_poly.pdbx_seq_one_letter_code
_entity_poly.pdbx_strand_id
1 'polypeptide(L)'
;MNYTELKTNIEDICENSFTDAQLAMFTQQAEQKIYNSVQIPALRKNVTGGMSSDSPYLSVPTDFLYTYSLAVISSNGTYTFLINKDVNFLREAYPTATATGSPKHYAYFDDASFILGPTPDANYNTELHYGYYPESIVTAGTTWLGEEFDSALLNGALIEAIRFLKGEPDVIANYEKMYALSIGLLKNLGDGKLREDTYRSGQYRTSVS
;
A
#
# COMPACT_ATOMS: atom_id res chain seq x y z
N MET A 1 -10.19 1.26 19.12
CA MET A 1 -11.00 0.02 19.19
C MET A 1 -10.17 -1.16 18.75
N ASN A 2 -10.11 -2.23 19.55
CA ASN A 2 -9.47 -3.51 19.19
C ASN A 2 -10.46 -4.47 18.50
N TYR A 3 -9.97 -5.62 18.01
CA TYR A 3 -10.82 -6.56 17.27
C TYR A 3 -11.95 -7.17 18.12
N THR A 4 -11.69 -7.42 19.41
CA THR A 4 -12.72 -7.96 20.31
C THR A 4 -13.85 -6.96 20.54
N GLU A 5 -13.51 -5.70 20.76
CA GLU A 5 -14.49 -4.61 20.86
C GLU A 5 -15.27 -4.41 19.56
N LEU A 6 -14.59 -4.52 18.41
CA LEU A 6 -15.25 -4.43 17.09
C LEU A 6 -16.29 -5.53 16.90
N LYS A 7 -15.96 -6.79 17.26
CA LYS A 7 -16.90 -7.90 17.18
C LYS A 7 -18.13 -7.63 18.05
N THR A 8 -17.94 -7.28 19.31
CA THR A 8 -19.03 -6.99 20.22
C THR A 8 -19.92 -5.85 19.69
N ASN A 9 -19.32 -4.76 19.22
CA ASN A 9 -20.08 -3.64 18.66
C ASN A 9 -20.90 -4.02 17.43
N ILE A 10 -20.37 -4.87 16.54
CA ILE A 10 -21.11 -5.35 15.37
C ILE A 10 -22.31 -6.18 15.80
N GLU A 11 -22.14 -7.10 16.74
CA GLU A 11 -23.20 -7.97 17.24
C GLU A 11 -24.29 -7.17 18.00
N ASP A 12 -23.89 -6.24 18.85
CA ASP A 12 -24.81 -5.39 19.61
C ASP A 12 -25.63 -4.48 18.71
N ILE A 13 -25.01 -3.86 17.70
CA ILE A 13 -25.70 -2.95 16.77
C ILE A 13 -26.62 -3.70 15.81
N CYS A 14 -26.19 -4.88 15.36
CA CYS A 14 -27.02 -5.72 14.48
C CYS A 14 -28.08 -6.53 15.24
N GLU A 15 -28.06 -6.50 16.59
CA GLU A 15 -28.93 -7.33 17.47
C GLU A 15 -28.92 -8.82 17.04
N ASN A 16 -27.74 -9.30 16.61
CA ASN A 16 -27.58 -10.65 16.07
C ASN A 16 -26.21 -11.22 16.43
N SER A 17 -26.12 -12.53 16.54
CA SER A 17 -24.89 -13.26 16.76
C SER A 17 -24.32 -13.77 15.45
N PHE A 18 -23.01 -13.63 15.27
CA PHE A 18 -22.27 -14.09 14.11
C PHE A 18 -21.17 -15.08 14.50
N THR A 19 -20.78 -15.94 13.59
CA THR A 19 -19.59 -16.76 13.77
C THR A 19 -18.32 -15.91 13.64
N ASP A 20 -17.22 -16.34 14.27
CA ASP A 20 -15.92 -15.66 14.12
C ASP A 20 -15.48 -15.52 12.66
N ALA A 21 -15.79 -16.52 11.82
CA ALA A 21 -15.48 -16.46 10.38
C ALA A 21 -16.29 -15.38 9.65
N GLN A 22 -17.55 -15.16 10.02
CA GLN A 22 -18.39 -14.10 9.44
C GLN A 22 -17.90 -12.72 9.88
N LEU A 23 -17.61 -12.53 11.17
CA LEU A 23 -17.05 -11.29 11.70
C LEU A 23 -15.69 -10.94 11.06
N ALA A 24 -14.82 -11.95 10.89
CA ALA A 24 -13.56 -11.78 10.19
C ALA A 24 -13.78 -11.36 8.72
N MET A 25 -14.70 -11.97 8.02
CA MET A 25 -15.03 -11.64 6.63
C MET A 25 -15.54 -10.19 6.52
N PHE A 26 -16.49 -9.76 7.35
CA PHE A 26 -16.99 -8.38 7.32
C PHE A 26 -15.88 -7.36 7.59
N THR A 27 -15.04 -7.64 8.57
CA THR A 27 -13.93 -6.78 8.95
C THR A 27 -12.90 -6.66 7.84
N GLN A 28 -12.43 -7.78 7.27
CA GLN A 28 -11.44 -7.79 6.20
C GLN A 28 -11.94 -7.11 4.92
N GLN A 29 -13.23 -7.29 4.58
CA GLN A 29 -13.82 -6.59 3.45
C GLN A 29 -13.87 -5.07 3.67
N ALA A 30 -14.19 -4.65 4.90
CA ALA A 30 -14.17 -3.22 5.26
C ALA A 30 -12.75 -2.65 5.18
N GLU A 31 -11.75 -3.31 5.76
CA GLU A 31 -10.35 -2.92 5.69
C GLU A 31 -9.87 -2.76 4.24
N GLN A 32 -10.14 -3.75 3.39
CA GLN A 32 -9.75 -3.72 1.99
C GLN A 32 -10.37 -2.54 1.24
N LYS A 33 -11.66 -2.25 1.47
CA LYS A 33 -12.33 -1.09 0.88
C LYS A 33 -11.72 0.23 1.35
N ILE A 34 -11.39 0.33 2.65
CA ILE A 34 -10.74 1.52 3.22
C ILE A 34 -9.37 1.71 2.58
N TYR A 35 -8.51 0.69 2.59
CA TYR A 35 -7.15 0.77 2.07
C TYR A 35 -7.11 1.10 0.57
N ASN A 36 -8.07 0.62 -0.21
CA ASN A 36 -8.20 0.98 -1.62
C ASN A 36 -8.78 2.39 -1.86
N SER A 37 -9.41 2.98 -0.85
CA SER A 37 -10.05 4.29 -0.97
C SER A 37 -9.17 5.46 -0.57
N VAL A 38 -8.08 5.23 0.17
CA VAL A 38 -7.26 6.27 0.79
C VAL A 38 -5.79 6.11 0.45
N GLN A 39 -5.08 7.24 0.43
CA GLN A 39 -3.62 7.27 0.33
C GLN A 39 -3.04 7.93 1.57
N ILE A 40 -2.42 7.14 2.42
CA ILE A 40 -1.84 7.62 3.69
C ILE A 40 -0.47 6.98 3.91
N PRO A 41 0.43 7.62 4.68
CA PRO A 41 1.75 7.07 4.96
C PRO A 41 1.73 5.68 5.63
N ALA A 42 0.67 5.35 6.39
CA ALA A 42 0.51 4.03 7.02
C ALA A 42 0.38 2.87 6.02
N LEU A 43 0.04 3.15 4.75
CA LEU A 43 -0.01 2.17 3.65
C LEU A 43 1.30 2.10 2.85
N ARG A 44 2.38 2.72 3.36
CA ARG A 44 3.70 2.75 2.72
C ARG A 44 4.72 2.04 3.56
N LYS A 45 5.61 1.35 2.88
CA LYS A 45 6.71 0.60 3.50
C LYS A 45 8.01 0.89 2.75
N ASN A 46 9.11 0.84 3.46
CA ASN A 46 10.44 0.96 2.89
C ASN A 46 11.24 -0.30 3.23
N VAL A 47 11.94 -0.83 2.24
CA VAL A 47 12.80 -2.01 2.42
C VAL A 47 14.09 -1.82 1.66
N THR A 48 15.18 -2.25 2.28
CA THR A 48 16.49 -2.36 1.62
C THR A 48 16.70 -3.79 1.16
N GLY A 49 17.30 -3.95 -0.01
CA GLY A 49 17.61 -5.25 -0.60
C GLY A 49 18.88 -5.17 -1.43
N GLY A 50 19.09 -6.17 -2.29
CA GLY A 50 20.25 -6.22 -3.16
C GLY A 50 19.91 -6.69 -4.57
N MET A 51 20.58 -6.11 -5.55
CA MET A 51 20.63 -6.58 -6.93
C MET A 51 21.90 -7.43 -7.10
N SER A 52 21.77 -8.57 -7.76
CA SER A 52 22.92 -9.43 -8.07
C SER A 52 23.50 -9.06 -9.42
N SER A 53 24.85 -9.11 -9.52
CA SER A 53 25.55 -9.01 -10.80
C SER A 53 25.01 -10.05 -11.78
N ASP A 54 24.95 -9.65 -13.05
CA ASP A 54 24.53 -10.49 -14.18
C ASP A 54 23.06 -10.99 -14.13
N SER A 55 22.28 -10.58 -13.11
CA SER A 55 20.85 -10.87 -13.03
C SER A 55 20.02 -9.63 -13.42
N PRO A 56 19.23 -9.70 -14.50
CA PRO A 56 18.34 -8.60 -14.85
C PRO A 56 17.07 -8.55 -13.98
N TYR A 57 16.88 -9.49 -13.05
CA TYR A 57 15.67 -9.58 -12.23
C TYR A 57 15.94 -9.21 -10.77
N LEU A 58 15.00 -8.46 -10.21
CA LEU A 58 14.98 -8.07 -8.80
C LEU A 58 13.65 -8.54 -8.19
N SER A 59 13.73 -9.41 -7.17
CA SER A 59 12.54 -9.87 -6.45
C SER A 59 11.92 -8.75 -5.63
N VAL A 60 10.59 -8.73 -5.56
CA VAL A 60 9.82 -7.82 -4.72
C VAL A 60 9.37 -8.51 -3.43
N PRO A 61 9.06 -7.74 -2.35
CA PRO A 61 8.46 -8.30 -1.14
C PRO A 61 7.12 -8.97 -1.41
N THR A 62 6.76 -9.97 -0.60
CA THR A 62 5.49 -10.72 -0.74
C THR A 62 4.24 -9.90 -0.46
N ASP A 63 4.39 -8.78 0.27
CA ASP A 63 3.33 -7.82 0.59
C ASP A 63 3.30 -6.61 -0.35
N PHE A 64 4.07 -6.67 -1.46
CA PHE A 64 4.18 -5.60 -2.44
C PHE A 64 2.89 -5.41 -3.24
N LEU A 65 2.46 -4.15 -3.41
CA LEU A 65 1.35 -3.79 -4.28
C LEU A 65 1.79 -2.93 -5.46
N TYR A 66 2.50 -1.84 -5.20
CA TYR A 66 3.00 -0.90 -6.21
C TYR A 66 4.16 -0.08 -5.69
N THR A 67 4.99 0.41 -6.59
CA THR A 67 6.20 1.16 -6.27
C THR A 67 5.91 2.66 -6.18
N TYR A 68 6.43 3.30 -5.14
CA TYR A 68 6.61 4.76 -5.09
C TYR A 68 7.96 5.18 -5.66
N SER A 69 9.03 4.50 -5.24
CA SER A 69 10.37 4.70 -5.77
C SER A 69 11.24 3.47 -5.58
N LEU A 70 12.15 3.25 -6.52
CA LEU A 70 13.21 2.25 -6.45
C LEU A 70 14.54 2.97 -6.70
N ALA A 71 15.49 2.80 -5.80
CA ALA A 71 16.81 3.39 -5.90
C ALA A 71 17.91 2.34 -5.80
N VAL A 72 19.00 2.58 -6.52
CA VAL A 72 20.28 1.91 -6.32
C VAL A 72 21.10 2.77 -5.37
N ILE A 73 21.71 2.13 -4.38
CA ILE A 73 22.61 2.77 -3.42
C ILE A 73 24.03 2.36 -3.77
N SER A 74 24.83 3.35 -4.18
CA SER A 74 26.24 3.14 -4.48
C SER A 74 27.07 2.93 -3.21
N SER A 75 28.30 2.46 -3.35
CA SER A 75 29.21 2.18 -2.23
C SER A 75 29.53 3.40 -1.35
N ASN A 76 29.42 4.60 -1.91
CA ASN A 76 29.58 5.87 -1.18
C ASN A 76 28.28 6.38 -0.53
N GLY A 77 27.17 5.62 -0.58
CA GLY A 77 25.87 5.98 -0.01
C GLY A 77 25.02 6.89 -0.91
N THR A 78 25.41 7.14 -2.16
CA THR A 78 24.61 7.95 -3.08
C THR A 78 23.44 7.15 -3.64
N TYR A 79 22.23 7.76 -3.57
CA TYR A 79 21.00 7.20 -4.12
C TYR A 79 20.84 7.60 -5.59
N THR A 80 20.64 6.63 -6.46
CA THR A 80 20.26 6.82 -7.86
C THR A 80 18.90 6.19 -8.09
N PHE A 81 17.88 7.02 -8.32
CA PHE A 81 16.52 6.57 -8.55
C PHE A 81 16.36 6.02 -9.96
N LEU A 82 15.77 4.83 -10.06
CA LEU A 82 15.46 4.19 -11.33
C LEU A 82 14.13 4.73 -11.88
N ILE A 83 14.07 4.83 -13.21
CA ILE A 83 12.87 5.28 -13.90
C ILE A 83 12.01 4.07 -14.27
N ASN A 84 10.73 4.09 -13.87
CA ASN A 84 9.77 3.08 -14.30
C ASN A 84 9.50 3.20 -15.80
N LYS A 85 9.57 2.07 -16.51
CA LYS A 85 9.24 1.92 -17.92
C LYS A 85 8.43 0.64 -18.12
N ASP A 86 7.96 0.38 -19.32
CA ASP A 86 7.40 -0.92 -19.66
C ASP A 86 8.49 -1.92 -20.10
N VAL A 87 8.12 -3.21 -20.11
CA VAL A 87 9.03 -4.30 -20.48
C VAL A 87 9.52 -4.18 -21.92
N ASN A 88 8.66 -3.70 -22.85
CA ASN A 88 9.03 -3.55 -24.26
C ASN A 88 10.11 -2.50 -24.43
N PHE A 89 9.96 -1.35 -23.74
CA PHE A 89 11.00 -0.32 -23.72
C PHE A 89 12.35 -0.88 -23.25
N LEU A 90 12.36 -1.68 -22.17
CA LEU A 90 13.62 -2.26 -21.66
C LEU A 90 14.23 -3.22 -22.69
N ARG A 91 13.41 -4.03 -23.35
CA ARG A 91 13.87 -4.96 -24.38
C ARG A 91 14.38 -4.29 -25.64
N GLU A 92 13.82 -3.13 -26.01
CA GLU A 92 14.32 -2.31 -27.13
C GLU A 92 15.60 -1.56 -26.75
N ALA A 93 15.63 -0.93 -25.57
CA ALA A 93 16.80 -0.16 -25.11
C ALA A 93 18.00 -1.05 -24.75
N TYR A 94 17.75 -2.25 -24.27
CA TYR A 94 18.75 -3.23 -23.85
C TYR A 94 18.48 -4.61 -24.47
N PRO A 95 18.67 -4.75 -25.80
CA PRO A 95 18.23 -5.94 -26.54
C PRO A 95 19.05 -7.21 -26.24
N THR A 96 20.22 -7.04 -25.62
CA THR A 96 21.11 -8.16 -25.26
C THR A 96 21.31 -8.25 -23.77
N ALA A 97 21.26 -9.47 -23.22
CA ALA A 97 21.53 -9.70 -21.79
C ALA A 97 22.98 -9.33 -21.39
N THR A 98 23.89 -9.24 -22.37
CA THR A 98 25.27 -8.84 -22.18
C THR A 98 25.47 -7.32 -22.07
N ALA A 99 24.42 -6.52 -22.27
CA ALA A 99 24.44 -5.08 -22.02
C ALA A 99 24.36 -4.84 -20.49
N THR A 100 25.51 -4.91 -19.83
CA THR A 100 25.64 -4.74 -18.38
C THR A 100 26.04 -3.30 -18.02
N GLY A 101 25.68 -2.87 -16.82
CA GLY A 101 26.00 -1.56 -16.27
C GLY A 101 25.18 -1.25 -15.02
N SER A 102 25.40 -0.07 -14.44
CA SER A 102 24.54 0.38 -13.35
C SER A 102 23.10 0.56 -13.83
N PRO A 103 22.10 -0.09 -13.22
CA PRO A 103 20.71 0.02 -13.63
C PRO A 103 20.19 1.46 -13.62
N LYS A 104 19.40 1.82 -14.63
CA LYS A 104 18.78 3.15 -14.81
C LYS A 104 17.27 3.09 -14.90
N HIS A 105 16.75 1.94 -15.38
CA HIS A 105 15.33 1.71 -15.62
C HIS A 105 14.89 0.40 -14.99
N TYR A 106 13.61 0.31 -14.65
CA TYR A 106 12.97 -0.94 -14.23
C TYR A 106 11.57 -1.03 -14.83
N ALA A 107 11.04 -2.24 -14.94
CA ALA A 107 9.66 -2.49 -15.28
C ALA A 107 9.09 -3.61 -14.41
N TYR A 108 7.77 -3.61 -14.23
CA TYR A 108 7.06 -4.73 -13.64
C TYR A 108 7.13 -5.92 -14.62
N PHE A 109 7.80 -7.00 -14.22
CA PHE A 109 7.93 -8.18 -15.07
C PHE A 109 6.82 -9.20 -14.77
N ASP A 110 6.59 -9.45 -13.49
CA ASP A 110 5.50 -10.25 -12.94
C ASP A 110 5.18 -9.78 -11.50
N ASP A 111 4.27 -10.49 -10.79
CA ASP A 111 3.87 -10.16 -9.43
C ASP A 111 5.02 -10.28 -8.40
N ALA A 112 6.08 -11.03 -8.73
CA ALA A 112 7.17 -11.33 -7.82
C ALA A 112 8.48 -10.63 -8.18
N SER A 113 8.57 -10.00 -9.36
CA SER A 113 9.84 -9.45 -9.85
C SER A 113 9.73 -8.21 -10.74
N PHE A 114 10.75 -7.37 -10.63
CA PHE A 114 11.07 -6.35 -11.62
C PHE A 114 12.12 -6.86 -12.61
N ILE A 115 12.06 -6.35 -13.84
CA ILE A 115 13.16 -6.43 -14.79
C ILE A 115 13.91 -5.10 -14.78
N LEU A 116 15.24 -5.17 -14.82
CA LEU A 116 16.16 -4.04 -14.73
C LEU A 116 16.83 -3.77 -16.08
N GLY A 117 17.16 -2.55 -16.35
CA GLY A 117 17.91 -2.14 -17.53
C GLY A 117 18.87 -0.98 -17.29
N PRO A 118 20.16 -1.14 -17.69
CA PRO A 118 20.83 -2.35 -18.13
C PRO A 118 20.91 -3.43 -17.04
N THR A 119 21.33 -4.65 -17.42
CA THR A 119 21.61 -5.72 -16.45
C THR A 119 22.71 -5.26 -15.48
N PRO A 120 22.58 -5.45 -14.16
CA PRO A 120 23.60 -5.04 -13.19
C PRO A 120 24.98 -5.63 -13.50
N ASP A 121 26.00 -4.80 -13.57
CA ASP A 121 27.41 -5.20 -13.75
C ASP A 121 28.13 -5.53 -12.43
N ALA A 122 27.47 -5.25 -11.31
CA ALA A 122 27.97 -5.55 -9.96
C ALA A 122 26.79 -5.81 -9.01
N ASN A 123 27.12 -6.25 -7.81
CA ASN A 123 26.12 -6.29 -6.73
C ASN A 123 25.86 -4.87 -6.22
N TYR A 124 24.59 -4.44 -6.25
CA TYR A 124 24.16 -3.14 -5.76
C TYR A 124 23.21 -3.29 -4.60
N ASN A 125 23.33 -2.42 -3.60
CA ASN A 125 22.28 -2.24 -2.60
C ASN A 125 21.14 -1.46 -3.20
N THR A 126 19.92 -1.75 -2.78
CA THR A 126 18.71 -1.11 -3.28
C THR A 126 17.83 -0.67 -2.13
N GLU A 127 17.03 0.36 -2.39
CA GLU A 127 15.94 0.79 -1.52
C GLU A 127 14.67 0.85 -2.33
N LEU A 128 13.65 0.11 -1.88
CA LEU A 128 12.30 0.10 -2.45
C LEU A 128 11.34 0.74 -1.48
N HIS A 129 10.69 1.84 -1.90
CA HIS A 129 9.58 2.46 -1.22
C HIS A 129 8.30 2.10 -1.97
N TYR A 130 7.36 1.41 -1.30
CA TYR A 130 6.22 0.76 -1.93
C TYR A 130 4.95 0.83 -1.10
N GLY A 131 3.82 0.64 -1.76
CA GLY A 131 2.52 0.47 -1.14
C GLY A 131 2.28 -0.99 -0.77
N TYR A 132 1.65 -1.21 0.39
CA TYR A 132 1.30 -2.54 0.90
C TYR A 132 -0.05 -2.50 1.63
N TYR A 133 -0.68 -3.64 1.83
CA TYR A 133 -1.78 -3.76 2.78
C TYR A 133 -1.22 -4.09 4.16
N PRO A 134 -1.57 -3.29 5.19
CA PRO A 134 -1.26 -3.63 6.58
C PRO A 134 -1.89 -4.96 6.99
N GLU A 135 -1.31 -5.59 8.00
CA GLU A 135 -1.91 -6.75 8.62
C GLU A 135 -3.31 -6.43 9.13
N SER A 136 -4.27 -7.35 8.90
CA SER A 136 -5.66 -7.17 9.33
C SER A 136 -5.75 -7.12 10.87
N ILE A 137 -6.67 -6.29 11.38
CA ILE A 137 -7.00 -6.25 12.81
C ILE A 137 -7.47 -7.61 13.33
N VAL A 138 -8.01 -8.45 12.47
CA VAL A 138 -8.42 -9.82 12.78
C VAL A 138 -7.25 -10.65 13.29
N THR A 139 -6.07 -10.49 12.71
CA THR A 139 -4.83 -11.21 13.06
C THR A 139 -4.01 -10.44 14.10
N ALA A 140 -3.83 -9.14 13.88
CA ALA A 140 -3.01 -8.29 14.73
C ALA A 140 -3.67 -7.95 16.08
N GLY A 141 -5.00 -8.09 16.18
CA GLY A 141 -5.79 -7.69 17.36
C GLY A 141 -6.01 -6.18 17.50
N THR A 142 -5.02 -5.38 17.16
CA THR A 142 -5.07 -3.90 17.10
C THR A 142 -4.38 -3.39 15.87
N THR A 143 -4.88 -2.32 15.26
CA THR A 143 -4.26 -1.63 14.14
C THR A 143 -4.46 -0.12 14.28
N TRP A 144 -3.62 0.68 13.60
CA TRP A 144 -3.77 2.13 13.56
C TRP A 144 -5.19 2.56 13.11
N LEU A 145 -5.81 1.78 12.22
CA LEU A 145 -7.17 2.05 11.74
C LEU A 145 -8.20 1.88 12.86
N GLY A 146 -8.06 0.82 13.66
CA GLY A 146 -8.92 0.59 14.82
C GLY A 146 -8.68 1.58 15.97
N GLU A 147 -7.47 2.10 16.12
CA GLU A 147 -7.13 3.05 17.18
C GLU A 147 -7.45 4.49 16.83
N GLU A 148 -7.16 4.93 15.60
CA GLU A 148 -7.29 6.34 15.17
C GLU A 148 -8.56 6.61 14.35
N PHE A 149 -9.12 5.61 13.67
CA PHE A 149 -10.27 5.73 12.75
C PHE A 149 -11.27 4.58 12.88
N ASP A 150 -11.60 4.23 14.10
CA ASP A 150 -12.53 3.15 14.43
C ASP A 150 -13.92 3.34 13.82
N SER A 151 -14.39 4.58 13.65
CA SER A 151 -15.66 4.88 13.00
C SER A 151 -15.70 4.44 11.53
N ALA A 152 -14.60 4.58 10.80
CA ALA A 152 -14.52 4.11 9.42
C ALA A 152 -14.57 2.59 9.34
N LEU A 153 -13.82 1.92 10.22
CA LEU A 153 -13.77 0.46 10.28
C LEU A 153 -15.10 -0.14 10.72
N LEU A 154 -15.71 0.38 11.79
CA LEU A 154 -17.00 -0.07 12.32
C LEU A 154 -18.12 0.11 11.28
N ASN A 155 -18.29 1.31 10.72
CA ASN A 155 -19.34 1.54 9.73
C ASN A 155 -19.13 0.70 8.47
N GLY A 156 -17.88 0.50 8.05
CA GLY A 156 -17.54 -0.38 6.93
C GLY A 156 -17.95 -1.83 7.19
N ALA A 157 -17.63 -2.36 8.37
CA ALA A 157 -17.99 -3.73 8.77
C ALA A 157 -19.50 -3.90 8.97
N LEU A 158 -20.19 -2.90 9.53
CA LEU A 158 -21.65 -2.91 9.70
C LEU A 158 -22.39 -2.96 8.36
N ILE A 159 -21.93 -2.26 7.33
CA ILE A 159 -22.50 -2.36 5.98
C ILE A 159 -22.47 -3.83 5.50
N GLU A 160 -21.34 -4.51 5.67
CA GLU A 160 -21.21 -5.90 5.24
C GLU A 160 -22.09 -6.84 6.08
N ALA A 161 -22.15 -6.63 7.41
CA ALA A 161 -22.99 -7.42 8.30
C ALA A 161 -24.49 -7.26 7.99
N ILE A 162 -24.95 -6.01 7.79
CA ILE A 162 -26.37 -5.74 7.49
C ILE A 162 -26.75 -6.25 6.09
N ARG A 163 -25.86 -6.15 5.12
CA ARG A 163 -26.07 -6.78 3.80
C ARG A 163 -26.17 -8.30 3.90
N PHE A 164 -25.34 -8.92 4.74
CA PHE A 164 -25.42 -10.36 5.01
C PHE A 164 -26.77 -10.76 5.62
N LEU A 165 -27.31 -9.94 6.53
CA LEU A 165 -28.63 -10.13 7.13
C LEU A 165 -29.80 -9.79 6.17
N LYS A 166 -29.51 -9.29 4.97
CA LYS A 166 -30.53 -8.77 4.02
C LYS A 166 -31.37 -7.64 4.64
N GLY A 167 -30.69 -6.75 5.39
CA GLY A 167 -31.32 -5.61 6.05
C GLY A 167 -32.00 -4.66 5.08
N GLU A 168 -32.84 -3.79 5.63
CA GLU A 168 -33.63 -2.82 4.84
C GLU A 168 -32.72 -1.80 4.12
N PRO A 169 -33.06 -1.40 2.87
CA PRO A 169 -32.21 -0.53 2.06
C PRO A 169 -31.93 0.84 2.69
N ASP A 170 -32.86 1.40 3.44
CA ASP A 170 -32.74 2.69 4.13
C ASP A 170 -31.74 2.61 5.29
N VAL A 171 -31.70 1.52 6.02
CA VAL A 171 -30.71 1.23 7.07
C VAL A 171 -29.30 1.14 6.45
N ILE A 172 -29.18 0.37 5.37
CA ILE A 172 -27.90 0.26 4.63
C ILE A 172 -27.44 1.65 4.14
N ALA A 173 -28.34 2.43 3.52
CA ALA A 173 -28.02 3.75 3.02
C ALA A 173 -27.54 4.73 4.12
N ASN A 174 -28.10 4.60 5.34
CA ASN A 174 -27.63 5.39 6.47
C ASN A 174 -26.20 5.05 6.87
N TYR A 175 -25.85 3.76 6.99
CA TYR A 175 -24.48 3.34 7.28
C TYR A 175 -23.50 3.69 6.15
N GLU A 176 -23.92 3.58 4.88
CA GLU A 176 -23.10 4.03 3.75
C GLU A 176 -22.78 5.53 3.83
N LYS A 177 -23.74 6.36 4.23
CA LYS A 177 -23.52 7.79 4.45
C LYS A 177 -22.53 8.05 5.59
N MET A 178 -22.67 7.37 6.72
CA MET A 178 -21.74 7.49 7.85
C MET A 178 -20.33 7.02 7.48
N TYR A 179 -20.24 5.91 6.75
CA TYR A 179 -18.98 5.41 6.19
C TYR A 179 -18.32 6.42 5.25
N ALA A 180 -19.09 6.99 4.32
CA ALA A 180 -18.57 7.99 3.37
C ALA A 180 -18.03 9.25 4.08
N LEU A 181 -18.69 9.70 5.15
CA LEU A 181 -18.21 10.81 5.98
C LEU A 181 -16.88 10.43 6.68
N SER A 182 -16.80 9.25 7.27
CA SER A 182 -15.57 8.77 7.93
C SER A 182 -14.40 8.64 6.94
N ILE A 183 -14.65 8.10 5.74
CA ILE A 183 -13.64 8.03 4.67
C ILE A 183 -13.21 9.43 4.20
N GLY A 184 -14.14 10.38 4.11
CA GLY A 184 -13.82 11.77 3.80
C GLY A 184 -12.83 12.39 4.80
N LEU A 185 -13.06 12.18 6.10
CA LEU A 185 -12.15 12.63 7.16
C LEU A 185 -10.79 11.95 7.08
N LEU A 186 -10.76 10.65 6.80
CA LEU A 186 -9.53 9.89 6.65
C LEU A 186 -8.70 10.36 5.43
N LYS A 187 -9.36 10.67 4.31
CA LYS A 187 -8.71 11.27 3.14
C LYS A 187 -8.10 12.64 3.46
N ASN A 188 -8.83 13.49 4.16
CA ASN A 188 -8.32 14.80 4.58
C ASN A 188 -7.06 14.69 5.47
N LEU A 189 -7.03 13.70 6.36
CA LEU A 189 -5.83 13.43 7.15
C LEU A 189 -4.68 12.92 6.27
N GLY A 190 -4.96 12.01 5.35
CA GLY A 190 -3.98 11.49 4.38
C GLY A 190 -3.37 12.62 3.56
N ASP A 191 -4.20 13.47 2.99
CA ASP A 191 -3.77 14.62 2.22
C ASP A 191 -2.94 15.59 3.06
N GLY A 192 -3.33 15.82 4.32
CA GLY A 192 -2.56 16.64 5.26
C GLY A 192 -1.16 16.08 5.55
N LYS A 193 -1.06 14.77 5.76
CA LYS A 193 0.23 14.08 6.01
C LYS A 193 1.12 13.97 4.76
N LEU A 194 0.50 13.96 3.57
CA LEU A 194 1.21 13.82 2.28
C LEU A 194 1.44 15.17 1.58
N ARG A 195 0.93 16.26 2.17
CA ARG A 195 1.03 17.59 1.57
C ARG A 195 2.47 17.99 1.39
N GLU A 196 2.87 18.23 0.15
CA GLU A 196 4.15 18.83 -0.16
C GLU A 196 4.17 20.29 0.33
N ASP A 197 5.35 20.76 0.74
CA ASP A 197 5.57 22.15 1.07
C ASP A 197 5.30 23.02 -0.18
N THR A 198 4.14 23.65 -0.24
CA THR A 198 3.71 24.47 -1.39
C THR A 198 4.62 25.67 -1.62
N TYR A 199 5.37 26.11 -0.62
CA TYR A 199 6.38 27.17 -0.76
C TYR A 199 7.62 26.69 -1.51
N ARG A 200 7.86 25.38 -1.57
CA ARG A 200 9.01 24.77 -2.26
C ARG A 200 8.66 24.11 -3.59
N SER A 201 7.40 24.04 -3.96
CA SER A 201 6.94 23.35 -5.18
C SER A 201 7.48 23.97 -6.48
N GLY A 202 7.98 25.22 -6.46
CA GLY A 202 8.63 25.89 -7.58
C GLY A 202 10.15 26.01 -7.46
N GLN A 203 10.78 25.50 -6.40
CA GLN A 203 12.23 25.61 -6.21
C GLN A 203 12.97 24.45 -6.86
N TYR A 204 13.99 24.78 -7.63
CA TYR A 204 14.92 23.79 -8.19
C TYR A 204 15.65 23.07 -7.04
N ARG A 205 15.50 21.75 -6.96
CA ARG A 205 16.20 20.94 -5.97
C ARG A 205 17.64 20.74 -6.43
N THR A 206 18.58 21.47 -5.86
CA THR A 206 20.01 21.17 -5.99
C THR A 206 20.41 20.17 -4.91
N SER A 207 21.22 19.18 -5.28
CA SER A 207 21.86 18.30 -4.30
C SER A 207 22.76 19.15 -3.38
N VAL A 208 22.63 18.97 -2.08
CA VAL A 208 23.56 19.55 -1.12
C VAL A 208 24.86 18.75 -1.20
N SER A 209 25.93 19.40 -1.60
CA SER A 209 27.29 18.83 -1.63
C SER A 209 27.86 18.72 -0.23
#